data_02d2834c6739491a8c967b113b0a7e59
#
_entry.id   02d2834c6739491a8c967b113b0a7e59
#
_cell.length_a   1.000
_cell.length_b   1.000
_cell.length_c   1.000
_cell.angle_alpha   90.00
_cell.angle_beta   90.00
_cell.angle_gamma   90.00
#
_symmetry.space_group_name_H-M   'P 1'
#
loop_
_entity.id
_entity.type
_entity.pdbx_description
1 polymer ?
#
loop_
_entity_poly.entity_id
_entity_poly.type
_entity_poly.pdbx_seq_one_letter_code
_entity_poly.pdbx_strand_id
1 'polypeptide(L)'
;MRYLLLLLLGFTSPVIAVDHNVLVIVGAPGEELYAEGFENAAKAWEEAGDATNAVIDFIGRDASDDTTPKEQIQTWIQELDTDSPAPAWIVYIGHGTYNRRDAFINVSGPDITAKQLADWLPTMDRTLIFIHGGSASSPFMNALSAPNRIIITGTRNPDEINYTRFGEYFANVLARSDGDIDQDGQTSLLEAFLSTADRVESFYQDQGRLASEHALIDDNGDQFGTPPDWFRGVRVTKQSKDGKEPDGFRAHQIALIPSAQEKLLTAEQRTERDALEADIEVLRKRKDTLEEAIYYEVLEAILGKLSNIYFPKDEDGNLIEPIVESDGS
;
A
#
# COMPACT_ATOMS: atom_id res chain seq x y z
N MET A 1 54.83 3.47 32.45
CA MET A 1 53.71 4.07 31.70
C MET A 1 52.86 2.94 31.11
N ARG A 2 51.70 2.67 31.71
CA ARG A 2 50.75 1.65 31.22
C ARG A 2 49.75 2.35 30.32
N TYR A 3 49.74 2.05 29.04
CA TYR A 3 48.71 2.50 28.11
C TYR A 3 47.46 1.67 28.31
N LEU A 4 46.37 2.31 28.76
CA LEU A 4 45.02 1.75 28.85
C LEU A 4 44.39 1.83 27.46
N LEU A 5 44.27 0.69 26.79
CA LEU A 5 43.57 0.59 25.52
C LEU A 5 42.06 0.56 25.81
N LEU A 6 41.36 1.66 25.59
CA LEU A 6 39.88 1.69 25.62
C LEU A 6 39.35 1.01 24.37
N LEU A 7 38.85 -0.20 24.48
CA LEU A 7 38.02 -0.83 23.45
C LEU A 7 36.64 -0.12 23.46
N LEU A 8 36.39 0.70 22.45
CA LEU A 8 35.04 1.14 22.14
C LEU A 8 34.27 -0.05 21.54
N LEU A 9 33.48 -0.73 22.36
CA LEU A 9 32.44 -1.62 21.90
C LEU A 9 31.33 -0.76 21.23
N GLY A 10 31.34 -0.67 19.92
CA GLY A 10 30.22 -0.16 19.17
C GLY A 10 29.01 -1.07 19.39
N PHE A 11 28.02 -0.59 20.13
CA PHE A 11 26.69 -1.21 20.13
C PHE A 11 26.06 -0.96 18.76
N THR A 12 26.14 -1.95 17.87
CA THR A 12 25.26 -1.99 16.71
C THR A 12 23.89 -2.39 17.24
N SER A 13 22.96 -1.44 17.32
CA SER A 13 21.56 -1.77 17.52
C SER A 13 21.11 -2.64 16.33
N PRO A 14 20.42 -3.76 16.56
CA PRO A 14 19.85 -4.52 15.44
C PRO A 14 18.93 -3.59 14.67
N VAL A 15 19.05 -3.57 13.35
CA VAL A 15 18.06 -2.96 12.46
C VAL A 15 16.78 -3.75 12.67
N ILE A 16 15.86 -3.20 13.46
CA ILE A 16 14.54 -3.79 13.62
C ILE A 16 13.84 -3.54 12.29
N ALA A 17 13.61 -4.61 11.55
CA ALA A 17 12.72 -4.57 10.39
C ALA A 17 11.39 -3.99 10.86
N VAL A 18 10.89 -3.02 10.11
CA VAL A 18 9.64 -2.34 10.46
C VAL A 18 8.51 -3.27 10.08
N ASP A 19 7.90 -3.92 11.07
CA ASP A 19 6.86 -4.93 10.86
C ASP A 19 5.54 -4.24 10.47
N HIS A 20 5.03 -4.53 9.26
CA HIS A 20 3.69 -4.13 8.86
C HIS A 20 2.64 -4.88 9.68
N ASN A 21 1.61 -4.18 10.17
CA ASN A 21 0.43 -4.82 10.72
C ASN A 21 -0.64 -4.87 9.64
N VAL A 22 -1.10 -6.05 9.31
CA VAL A 22 -2.08 -6.29 8.24
C VAL A 22 -3.29 -7.02 8.82
N LEU A 23 -4.46 -6.39 8.76
CA LEU A 23 -5.73 -7.04 9.02
C LEU A 23 -6.36 -7.44 7.69
N VAL A 24 -6.57 -8.72 7.46
CA VAL A 24 -7.33 -9.26 6.33
C VAL A 24 -8.72 -9.66 6.81
N ILE A 25 -9.73 -8.93 6.38
CA ILE A 25 -11.13 -9.20 6.68
C ILE A 25 -11.71 -10.05 5.55
N VAL A 26 -12.10 -11.28 5.85
CA VAL A 26 -12.77 -12.18 4.90
C VAL A 26 -14.27 -12.10 5.14
N GLY A 27 -14.97 -11.55 4.15
CA GLY A 27 -16.42 -11.38 4.18
C GLY A 27 -17.19 -12.69 4.04
N ALA A 28 -18.47 -12.64 4.37
CA ALA A 28 -19.38 -13.76 4.14
C ALA A 28 -19.51 -14.04 2.64
N PRO A 29 -19.22 -15.25 2.15
CA PRO A 29 -19.29 -15.56 0.72
C PRO A 29 -20.72 -15.60 0.17
N GLY A 30 -21.72 -15.82 1.03
CA GLY A 30 -23.11 -15.97 0.64
C GLY A 30 -23.38 -17.29 -0.11
N GLU A 31 -22.70 -17.47 -1.24
CA GLU A 31 -22.78 -18.70 -2.05
C GLU A 31 -21.40 -19.38 -2.10
N GLU A 32 -21.40 -20.74 -2.17
CA GLU A 32 -20.18 -21.55 -2.19
C GLU A 32 -19.25 -21.20 -3.38
N LEU A 33 -19.83 -20.73 -4.48
CA LEU A 33 -19.09 -20.30 -5.67
C LEU A 33 -18.06 -19.20 -5.37
N TYR A 34 -18.35 -18.31 -4.42
CA TYR A 34 -17.45 -17.21 -4.07
C TYR A 34 -16.46 -17.57 -2.96
N ALA A 35 -16.77 -18.61 -2.17
CA ALA A 35 -15.92 -19.03 -1.04
C ALA A 35 -14.51 -19.40 -1.49
N GLU A 36 -14.38 -20.11 -2.62
CA GLU A 36 -13.07 -20.49 -3.18
C GLU A 36 -12.24 -19.26 -3.56
N GLY A 37 -12.85 -18.27 -4.21
CA GLY A 37 -12.16 -17.02 -4.59
C GLY A 37 -11.69 -16.22 -3.38
N PHE A 38 -12.51 -16.14 -2.31
CA PHE A 38 -12.15 -15.45 -1.08
C PHE A 38 -11.02 -16.16 -0.34
N GLU A 39 -11.08 -17.51 -0.28
CA GLU A 39 -10.02 -18.30 0.34
C GLU A 39 -8.69 -18.21 -0.46
N ASN A 40 -8.75 -18.21 -1.79
CA ASN A 40 -7.56 -18.03 -2.64
C ASN A 40 -6.92 -16.66 -2.41
N ALA A 41 -7.73 -15.60 -2.31
CA ALA A 41 -7.22 -14.27 -1.97
C ALA A 41 -6.62 -14.21 -0.55
N ALA A 42 -7.26 -14.84 0.44
CA ALA A 42 -6.75 -14.93 1.80
C ALA A 42 -5.40 -15.67 1.86
N LYS A 43 -5.26 -16.78 1.14
CA LYS A 43 -3.98 -17.52 1.01
C LYS A 43 -2.89 -16.67 0.37
N ALA A 44 -3.21 -15.89 -0.66
CA ALA A 44 -2.23 -14.99 -1.28
C ALA A 44 -1.72 -13.94 -0.29
N TRP A 45 -2.57 -13.41 0.61
CA TRP A 45 -2.13 -12.53 1.69
C TRP A 45 -1.26 -13.26 2.72
N GLU A 46 -1.59 -14.50 3.06
CA GLU A 46 -0.76 -15.35 3.93
C GLU A 46 0.64 -15.59 3.33
N GLU A 47 0.71 -15.95 2.03
CA GLU A 47 1.97 -16.08 1.28
C GLU A 47 2.78 -14.77 1.25
N ALA A 48 2.13 -13.62 1.09
CA ALA A 48 2.78 -12.33 1.16
C ALA A 48 3.35 -12.05 2.57
N GLY A 49 2.64 -12.45 3.62
CA GLY A 49 3.12 -12.39 5.00
C GLY A 49 4.36 -13.24 5.24
N ASP A 50 4.34 -14.49 4.74
CA ASP A 50 5.48 -15.41 4.87
C ASP A 50 6.75 -14.90 4.16
N ALA A 51 6.58 -14.08 3.12
CA ALA A 51 7.70 -13.46 2.39
C ALA A 51 8.30 -12.24 3.11
N THR A 52 7.67 -11.81 4.21
CA THR A 52 8.02 -10.59 4.95
C THR A 52 8.04 -10.87 6.46
N ASN A 53 8.32 -9.83 7.25
CA ASN A 53 8.09 -9.87 8.70
C ASN A 53 6.73 -9.24 9.07
N ALA A 54 5.78 -9.16 8.14
CA ALA A 54 4.47 -8.58 8.42
C ALA A 54 3.66 -9.48 9.35
N VAL A 55 3.03 -8.88 10.35
CA VAL A 55 2.04 -9.56 11.19
C VAL A 55 0.70 -9.49 10.46
N ILE A 56 0.19 -10.65 10.02
CA ILE A 56 -1.08 -10.74 9.32
C ILE A 56 -2.12 -11.42 10.21
N ASP A 57 -3.16 -10.67 10.54
CA ASP A 57 -4.32 -11.14 11.27
C ASP A 57 -5.49 -11.39 10.31
N PHE A 58 -6.20 -12.51 10.46
CA PHE A 58 -7.39 -12.84 9.68
C PHE A 58 -8.63 -12.76 10.56
N ILE A 59 -9.66 -12.04 10.10
CA ILE A 59 -10.98 -12.01 10.73
C ILE A 59 -12.03 -12.45 9.70
N GLY A 60 -12.90 -13.38 10.10
CA GLY A 60 -13.98 -13.90 9.26
C GLY A 60 -13.60 -15.08 8.37
N ARG A 61 -12.32 -15.49 8.34
CA ARG A 61 -11.87 -16.72 7.64
C ARG A 61 -12.33 -17.98 8.38
N ASP A 62 -12.17 -17.97 9.69
CA ASP A 62 -12.60 -19.05 10.57
C ASP A 62 -13.80 -18.62 11.41
N ALA A 63 -14.66 -19.59 11.75
CA ALA A 63 -15.76 -19.33 12.64
C ALA A 63 -15.24 -19.07 14.07
N SER A 64 -15.71 -17.99 14.69
CA SER A 64 -15.50 -17.70 16.11
C SER A 64 -16.83 -17.85 16.84
N ASP A 65 -16.85 -18.61 17.92
CA ASP A 65 -18.07 -18.86 18.68
C ASP A 65 -18.42 -17.74 19.66
N ASP A 66 -17.43 -16.93 20.08
CA ASP A 66 -17.57 -15.99 21.21
C ASP A 66 -17.79 -14.54 20.79
N THR A 67 -17.30 -14.11 19.61
CA THR A 67 -17.37 -12.71 19.15
C THR A 67 -17.65 -12.62 17.66
N THR A 68 -18.42 -11.61 17.25
CA THR A 68 -18.69 -11.37 15.83
C THR A 68 -17.49 -10.78 15.11
N PRO A 69 -17.29 -11.02 13.80
CA PRO A 69 -16.26 -10.34 13.02
C PRO A 69 -16.28 -8.82 13.17
N LYS A 70 -17.45 -8.22 13.28
CA LYS A 70 -17.62 -6.79 13.52
C LYS A 70 -16.97 -6.32 14.82
N GLU A 71 -17.17 -7.05 15.92
CA GLU A 71 -16.56 -6.75 17.23
C GLU A 71 -15.04 -6.98 17.20
N GLN A 72 -14.60 -8.04 16.56
CA GLN A 72 -13.16 -8.35 16.40
C GLN A 72 -12.45 -7.25 15.61
N ILE A 73 -13.02 -6.80 14.48
CA ILE A 73 -12.46 -5.70 13.66
C ILE A 73 -12.39 -4.41 14.47
N GLN A 74 -13.45 -4.08 15.22
CA GLN A 74 -13.46 -2.90 16.07
C GLN A 74 -12.38 -2.96 17.15
N THR A 75 -12.21 -4.12 17.80
CA THR A 75 -11.17 -4.34 18.80
C THR A 75 -9.78 -4.20 18.20
N TRP A 76 -9.52 -4.83 17.05
CA TRP A 76 -8.23 -4.73 16.36
C TRP A 76 -7.85 -3.27 16.04
N ILE A 77 -8.82 -2.48 15.56
CA ILE A 77 -8.62 -1.05 15.28
C ILE A 77 -8.31 -0.26 16.56
N GLN A 78 -8.98 -0.57 17.66
CA GLN A 78 -8.79 0.10 18.96
C GLN A 78 -7.43 -0.22 19.60
N GLU A 79 -6.88 -1.42 19.32
CA GLU A 79 -5.59 -1.88 19.82
C GLU A 79 -4.42 -1.52 18.90
N LEU A 80 -4.70 -0.90 17.75
CA LEU A 80 -3.69 -0.53 16.79
C LEU A 80 -2.70 0.49 17.37
N ASP A 81 -1.40 0.18 17.32
CA ASP A 81 -0.35 1.13 17.65
C ASP A 81 -0.34 2.28 16.64
N THR A 82 -0.73 3.48 17.09
CA THR A 82 -0.82 4.68 16.26
C THR A 82 0.50 5.38 16.00
N ASP A 83 1.55 5.02 16.74
CA ASP A 83 2.86 5.69 16.73
C ASP A 83 3.93 4.87 15.97
N SER A 84 3.59 3.65 15.55
CA SER A 84 4.50 2.82 14.76
C SER A 84 4.88 3.49 13.44
N PRO A 85 6.16 3.48 13.03
CA PRO A 85 6.59 4.02 11.75
C PRO A 85 6.14 3.16 10.55
N ALA A 86 5.79 1.87 10.77
CA ALA A 86 5.31 0.99 9.73
C ALA A 86 3.86 1.27 9.36
N PRO A 87 3.48 1.18 8.08
CA PRO A 87 2.09 1.25 7.69
C PRO A 87 1.22 0.18 8.36
N ALA A 88 -0.02 0.54 8.71
CA ALA A 88 -1.07 -0.40 9.05
C ALA A 88 -1.96 -0.64 7.83
N TRP A 89 -2.37 -1.89 7.61
CA TRP A 89 -3.18 -2.27 6.47
C TRP A 89 -4.49 -2.87 6.95
N ILE A 90 -5.59 -2.46 6.36
CA ILE A 90 -6.90 -3.09 6.50
C ILE A 90 -7.35 -3.49 5.10
N VAL A 91 -7.45 -4.77 4.87
CA VAL A 91 -7.82 -5.35 3.58
C VAL A 91 -9.16 -6.05 3.71
N TYR A 92 -10.08 -5.75 2.83
CA TYR A 92 -11.36 -6.43 2.77
C TYR A 92 -11.48 -7.30 1.51
N ILE A 93 -11.68 -8.59 1.71
CA ILE A 93 -11.97 -9.60 0.71
C ILE A 93 -13.43 -10.01 0.88
N GLY A 94 -14.30 -9.64 -0.06
CA GLY A 94 -15.71 -9.98 0.08
C GLY A 94 -16.63 -9.15 -0.81
N HIS A 95 -17.93 -9.39 -0.61
CA HIS A 95 -18.97 -8.63 -1.26
C HIS A 95 -19.22 -7.30 -0.54
N GLY A 96 -19.47 -6.25 -1.32
CA GLY A 96 -20.03 -5.01 -0.80
C GLY A 96 -21.46 -4.84 -1.26
N THR A 97 -22.28 -4.19 -0.44
CA THR A 97 -23.65 -3.86 -0.79
C THR A 97 -23.90 -2.36 -0.63
N TYR A 98 -24.85 -1.83 -1.41
CA TYR A 98 -25.27 -0.45 -1.34
C TYR A 98 -26.78 -0.34 -1.35
N ASN A 99 -27.36 0.30 -0.35
CA ASN A 99 -28.81 0.46 -0.18
C ASN A 99 -29.33 1.83 -0.65
N ARG A 100 -28.58 2.56 -1.48
CA ARG A 100 -28.80 3.93 -1.96
C ARG A 100 -28.57 5.02 -0.89
N ARG A 101 -28.13 4.65 0.30
CA ARG A 101 -27.77 5.57 1.36
C ARG A 101 -26.43 5.21 1.95
N ASP A 102 -26.27 3.96 2.36
CA ASP A 102 -25.08 3.44 3.02
C ASP A 102 -24.46 2.31 2.19
N ALA A 103 -23.15 2.26 2.13
CA ALA A 103 -22.38 1.12 1.63
C ALA A 103 -21.87 0.27 2.79
N PHE A 104 -21.81 -1.03 2.57
CA PHE A 104 -21.48 -2.03 3.58
C PHE A 104 -20.40 -2.98 3.08
N ILE A 105 -19.50 -3.39 3.97
CA ILE A 105 -18.78 -4.65 3.86
C ILE A 105 -19.63 -5.74 4.53
N ASN A 106 -19.80 -6.88 3.82
CA ASN A 106 -20.66 -7.96 4.27
C ASN A 106 -19.82 -9.01 5.00
N VAL A 107 -19.99 -9.10 6.31
CA VAL A 107 -19.29 -10.07 7.17
C VAL A 107 -20.25 -11.10 7.74
N SER A 108 -19.76 -12.17 8.32
CA SER A 108 -20.61 -13.11 9.06
C SER A 108 -21.18 -12.42 10.28
N GLY A 109 -22.51 -12.22 10.31
CA GLY A 109 -23.20 -11.46 11.34
C GLY A 109 -23.60 -10.05 10.89
N PRO A 110 -23.55 -9.03 11.77
CA PRO A 110 -23.93 -7.67 11.40
C PRO A 110 -22.91 -7.02 10.47
N ASP A 111 -23.35 -6.54 9.31
CA ASP A 111 -22.52 -5.79 8.36
C ASP A 111 -21.96 -4.49 8.94
N ILE A 112 -20.92 -3.96 8.32
CA ILE A 112 -20.24 -2.74 8.75
C ILE A 112 -20.39 -1.69 7.65
N THR A 113 -20.95 -0.52 8.01
CA THR A 113 -21.05 0.60 7.07
C THR A 113 -19.71 1.33 6.92
N ALA A 114 -19.53 1.99 5.78
CA ALA A 114 -18.39 2.87 5.55
C ALA A 114 -18.25 3.93 6.67
N LYS A 115 -19.40 4.49 7.14
CA LYS A 115 -19.41 5.46 8.24
C LYS A 115 -18.95 4.83 9.56
N GLN A 116 -19.44 3.64 9.90
CA GLN A 116 -19.03 2.97 11.15
C GLN A 116 -17.51 2.70 11.14
N LEU A 117 -16.97 2.23 10.03
CA LEU A 117 -15.53 1.99 9.90
C LEU A 117 -14.75 3.32 10.06
N ALA A 118 -15.23 4.40 9.45
CA ALA A 118 -14.63 5.72 9.60
C ALA A 118 -14.66 6.22 11.06
N ASP A 119 -15.77 6.00 11.75
CA ASP A 119 -15.92 6.40 13.16
C ASP A 119 -14.99 5.62 14.12
N TRP A 120 -14.56 4.41 13.75
CA TRP A 120 -13.64 3.59 14.55
C TRP A 120 -12.17 3.95 14.33
N LEU A 121 -11.82 4.45 13.12
CA LEU A 121 -10.45 4.74 12.77
C LEU A 121 -9.94 5.99 13.49
N PRO A 122 -8.87 5.88 14.29
CA PRO A 122 -8.32 7.03 14.99
C PRO A 122 -7.63 7.99 14.02
N THR A 123 -7.43 9.24 14.47
CA THR A 123 -6.43 10.11 13.84
C THR A 123 -5.05 9.64 14.28
N MET A 124 -4.15 9.41 13.32
CA MET A 124 -2.80 8.92 13.58
C MET A 124 -1.80 9.53 12.61
N ASP A 125 -0.56 9.61 13.04
CA ASP A 125 0.56 10.01 12.17
C ASP A 125 1.07 8.83 11.32
N ARG A 126 0.80 7.62 11.76
CA ARG A 126 1.05 6.38 11.04
C ARG A 126 0.26 6.31 9.73
N THR A 127 0.86 5.84 8.65
CA THR A 127 0.14 5.59 7.40
C THR A 127 -0.83 4.42 7.57
N LEU A 128 -2.10 4.65 7.24
CA LEU A 128 -3.13 3.61 7.16
C LEU A 128 -3.48 3.34 5.70
N ILE A 129 -3.38 2.08 5.29
CA ILE A 129 -3.76 1.61 3.96
C ILE A 129 -5.06 0.82 4.09
N PHE A 130 -6.09 1.24 3.37
CA PHE A 130 -7.35 0.52 3.29
C PHE A 130 -7.62 0.06 1.87
N ILE A 131 -7.84 -1.24 1.69
CA ILE A 131 -8.09 -1.86 0.40
C ILE A 131 -9.45 -2.56 0.44
N HIS A 132 -10.39 -2.10 -0.37
CA HIS A 132 -11.69 -2.71 -0.55
C HIS A 132 -11.86 -3.15 -2.00
N GLY A 133 -11.45 -4.38 -2.29
CA GLY A 133 -11.51 -4.94 -3.64
C GLY A 133 -12.91 -5.38 -4.09
N GLY A 134 -13.93 -5.30 -3.23
CA GLY A 134 -15.29 -5.76 -3.51
C GLY A 134 -16.18 -4.73 -4.21
N SER A 135 -17.41 -5.16 -4.52
CA SER A 135 -18.45 -4.33 -5.13
C SER A 135 -18.88 -3.16 -4.24
N ALA A 136 -19.46 -2.12 -4.84
CA ALA A 136 -19.96 -0.92 -4.15
C ALA A 136 -18.94 -0.27 -3.18
N SER A 137 -17.64 -0.38 -3.46
CA SER A 137 -16.56 0.04 -2.54
C SER A 137 -16.29 1.55 -2.54
N SER A 138 -16.64 2.28 -3.61
CA SER A 138 -16.31 3.71 -3.72
C SER A 138 -16.78 4.60 -2.56
N PRO A 139 -17.93 4.37 -1.88
CA PRO A 139 -18.31 5.19 -0.73
C PRO A 139 -17.36 5.07 0.47
N PHE A 140 -16.59 3.97 0.56
CA PHE A 140 -15.56 3.83 1.57
C PHE A 140 -14.40 4.80 1.33
N MET A 141 -14.02 5.08 0.08
CA MET A 141 -13.04 6.10 -0.23
C MET A 141 -13.48 7.46 0.34
N ASN A 142 -14.69 7.91 0.04
CA ASN A 142 -15.19 9.18 0.54
C ASN A 142 -15.28 9.24 2.08
N ALA A 143 -15.58 8.11 2.74
CA ALA A 143 -15.74 8.06 4.19
C ALA A 143 -14.40 7.97 4.93
N LEU A 144 -13.41 7.32 4.34
CA LEU A 144 -12.15 6.99 5.01
C LEU A 144 -10.99 7.91 4.62
N SER A 145 -11.11 8.62 3.48
CA SER A 145 -10.08 9.55 3.00
C SER A 145 -9.73 10.61 4.04
N ALA A 146 -8.46 10.72 4.37
CA ALA A 146 -7.91 11.68 5.33
C ALA A 146 -6.38 11.76 5.14
N PRO A 147 -5.71 12.77 5.73
CA PRO A 147 -4.25 12.77 5.79
C PRO A 147 -3.70 11.47 6.35
N ASN A 148 -2.56 11.03 5.85
CA ASN A 148 -1.89 9.76 6.21
C ASN A 148 -2.70 8.48 5.94
N ARG A 149 -3.68 8.55 5.03
CA ARG A 149 -4.41 7.38 4.57
C ARG A 149 -4.22 7.18 3.07
N ILE A 150 -4.17 5.91 2.67
CA ILE A 150 -4.18 5.48 1.27
C ILE A 150 -5.38 4.56 1.12
N ILE A 151 -6.30 4.91 0.25
CA ILE A 151 -7.55 4.18 0.06
C ILE A 151 -7.59 3.64 -1.36
N ILE A 152 -7.72 2.32 -1.50
CA ILE A 152 -7.92 1.65 -2.79
C ILE A 152 -9.29 1.00 -2.80
N THR A 153 -10.07 1.27 -3.85
CA THR A 153 -11.38 0.66 -4.05
C THR A 153 -11.46 -0.04 -5.39
N GLY A 154 -12.12 -1.20 -5.45
CA GLY A 154 -12.32 -1.95 -6.71
C GLY A 154 -13.39 -1.35 -7.62
N THR A 155 -14.19 -0.40 -7.10
CA THR A 155 -15.25 0.27 -7.86
C THR A 155 -15.19 1.77 -7.70
N ARG A 156 -15.57 2.52 -8.73
CA ARG A 156 -15.64 3.99 -8.73
C ARG A 156 -17.03 4.54 -8.44
N ASN A 157 -18.03 3.66 -8.48
CA ASN A 157 -19.44 4.04 -8.31
C ASN A 157 -20.11 3.05 -7.35
N PRO A 158 -20.92 3.50 -6.38
CA PRO A 158 -21.65 2.60 -5.48
C PRO A 158 -22.65 1.69 -6.19
N ASP A 159 -23.08 2.03 -7.42
CA ASP A 159 -23.96 1.20 -8.24
C ASP A 159 -23.20 0.09 -9.02
N GLU A 160 -21.89 0.00 -8.93
CA GLU A 160 -21.10 -1.13 -9.40
C GLU A 160 -21.20 -2.30 -8.39
N ILE A 161 -22.34 -2.98 -8.45
CA ILE A 161 -22.75 -4.01 -7.48
C ILE A 161 -22.45 -5.46 -7.93
N ASN A 162 -21.92 -5.63 -9.14
CA ASN A 162 -21.54 -6.94 -9.64
C ASN A 162 -20.32 -7.47 -8.85
N TYR A 163 -20.15 -8.81 -8.85
CA TYR A 163 -18.95 -9.42 -8.33
C TYR A 163 -17.70 -8.84 -8.98
N THR A 164 -16.75 -8.44 -8.16
CA THR A 164 -15.48 -7.84 -8.57
C THR A 164 -14.34 -8.87 -8.46
N ARG A 165 -13.37 -8.77 -9.36
CA ARG A 165 -12.15 -9.60 -9.36
C ARG A 165 -10.95 -8.87 -8.79
N PHE A 166 -11.09 -7.55 -8.61
CA PHE A 166 -9.97 -6.69 -8.21
C PHE A 166 -9.30 -7.21 -6.94
N GLY A 167 -10.07 -7.54 -5.90
CA GLY A 167 -9.49 -7.97 -4.61
C GLY A 167 -8.68 -9.26 -4.70
N GLU A 168 -9.15 -10.26 -5.47
CA GLU A 168 -8.44 -11.52 -5.72
C GLU A 168 -7.14 -11.28 -6.52
N TYR A 169 -7.22 -10.49 -7.59
CA TYR A 169 -6.05 -10.21 -8.43
C TYR A 169 -5.03 -9.38 -7.68
N PHE A 170 -5.46 -8.42 -6.87
CA PHE A 170 -4.57 -7.57 -6.06
C PHE A 170 -3.74 -8.39 -5.07
N ALA A 171 -4.38 -9.33 -4.34
CA ALA A 171 -3.70 -10.23 -3.44
C ALA A 171 -2.61 -11.05 -4.16
N ASN A 172 -2.96 -11.60 -5.34
CA ASN A 172 -2.02 -12.38 -6.15
C ASN A 172 -0.85 -11.57 -6.70
N VAL A 173 -1.08 -10.30 -7.11
CA VAL A 173 -0.01 -9.41 -7.59
C VAL A 173 0.98 -9.12 -6.48
N LEU A 174 0.49 -8.81 -5.27
CA LEU A 174 1.35 -8.57 -4.11
C LEU A 174 2.15 -9.81 -3.71
N ALA A 175 1.49 -10.96 -3.56
CA ALA A 175 2.14 -12.19 -3.10
C ALA A 175 3.26 -12.67 -4.03
N ARG A 176 3.09 -12.48 -5.33
CA ARG A 176 4.06 -12.92 -6.34
C ARG A 176 5.11 -11.88 -6.71
N SER A 177 4.94 -10.64 -6.26
CA SER A 177 5.78 -9.50 -6.66
C SER A 177 5.94 -9.41 -8.19
N ASP A 178 4.87 -9.74 -8.94
CA ASP A 178 4.90 -9.78 -10.40
C ASP A 178 4.29 -8.51 -11.05
N GLY A 179 4.14 -7.46 -10.23
CA GLY A 179 3.68 -6.15 -10.65
C GLY A 179 4.76 -5.09 -10.79
N ASP A 180 6.04 -5.43 -10.68
CA ASP A 180 7.19 -4.51 -10.76
C ASP A 180 7.27 -3.86 -12.17
N ILE A 181 6.68 -2.67 -12.30
CA ILE A 181 6.54 -1.95 -13.58
C ILE A 181 7.79 -1.15 -13.90
N ASP A 182 8.44 -0.57 -12.89
CA ASP A 182 9.63 0.27 -13.07
C ASP A 182 10.97 -0.48 -12.87
N GLN A 183 10.89 -1.76 -12.51
CA GLN A 183 12.01 -2.70 -12.40
C GLN A 183 13.00 -2.34 -11.29
N ASP A 184 12.50 -1.86 -10.16
CA ASP A 184 13.31 -1.56 -8.97
C ASP A 184 13.50 -2.79 -8.05
N GLY A 185 12.88 -3.93 -8.39
CA GLY A 185 12.99 -5.21 -7.69
C GLY A 185 11.95 -5.43 -6.61
N GLN A 186 10.93 -4.58 -6.52
CA GLN A 186 9.78 -4.74 -5.63
C GLN A 186 8.48 -4.38 -6.36
N THR A 187 7.35 -4.68 -5.76
CA THR A 187 6.05 -4.22 -6.25
C THR A 187 5.49 -3.23 -5.22
N SER A 188 5.49 -1.95 -5.56
CA SER A 188 4.88 -0.91 -4.75
C SER A 188 3.35 -1.04 -4.73
N LEU A 189 2.71 -0.38 -3.76
CA LEU A 189 1.25 -0.35 -3.65
C LEU A 189 0.59 0.26 -4.92
N LEU A 190 1.22 1.28 -5.53
CA LEU A 190 0.77 1.85 -6.79
C LEU A 190 0.86 0.83 -7.93
N GLU A 191 1.97 0.13 -8.05
CA GLU A 191 2.17 -0.87 -9.11
C GLU A 191 1.25 -2.06 -8.93
N ALA A 192 1.01 -2.50 -7.69
CA ALA A 192 0.00 -3.50 -7.40
C ALA A 192 -1.40 -3.06 -7.85
N PHE A 193 -1.77 -1.79 -7.61
CA PHE A 193 -3.01 -1.21 -8.08
C PHE A 193 -3.12 -1.19 -9.61
N LEU A 194 -2.08 -0.71 -10.30
CA LEU A 194 -2.04 -0.59 -11.76
C LEU A 194 -2.04 -1.96 -12.46
N SER A 195 -1.18 -2.88 -12.00
CA SER A 195 -1.10 -4.24 -12.56
C SER A 195 -2.38 -5.04 -12.33
N THR A 196 -3.04 -4.82 -11.19
CA THR A 196 -4.35 -5.43 -10.91
C THR A 196 -5.42 -4.90 -11.85
N ALA A 197 -5.48 -3.59 -12.04
CA ALA A 197 -6.45 -2.98 -12.94
C ALA A 197 -6.29 -3.45 -14.40
N ASP A 198 -5.05 -3.60 -14.87
CA ASP A 198 -4.74 -4.14 -16.20
C ASP A 198 -5.23 -5.61 -16.35
N ARG A 199 -5.02 -6.44 -15.31
CA ARG A 199 -5.53 -7.82 -15.29
C ARG A 199 -7.06 -7.89 -15.29
N VAL A 200 -7.71 -7.00 -14.55
CA VAL A 200 -9.18 -6.89 -14.55
C VAL A 200 -9.68 -6.50 -15.94
N GLU A 201 -9.09 -5.49 -16.56
CA GLU A 201 -9.43 -5.07 -17.91
C GLU A 201 -9.24 -6.21 -18.93
N SER A 202 -8.08 -6.86 -18.88
CA SER A 202 -7.77 -8.02 -19.74
C SER A 202 -8.79 -9.14 -19.58
N PHE A 203 -9.19 -9.47 -18.34
CA PHE A 203 -10.23 -10.47 -18.09
C PHE A 203 -11.54 -10.14 -18.80
N TYR A 204 -12.02 -8.89 -18.72
CA TYR A 204 -13.28 -8.51 -19.38
C TYR A 204 -13.15 -8.50 -20.91
N GLN A 205 -12.01 -8.07 -21.44
CA GLN A 205 -11.71 -8.10 -22.89
C GLN A 205 -11.71 -9.54 -23.42
N ASP A 206 -11.05 -10.47 -22.76
CA ASP A 206 -10.98 -11.89 -23.12
C ASP A 206 -12.37 -12.55 -23.12
N GLN A 207 -13.27 -12.10 -22.24
CA GLN A 207 -14.65 -12.56 -22.20
C GLN A 207 -15.56 -11.84 -23.20
N GLY A 208 -15.04 -10.86 -23.96
CA GLY A 208 -15.85 -10.03 -24.88
C GLY A 208 -16.92 -9.20 -24.15
N ARG A 209 -16.69 -8.79 -22.91
CA ARG A 209 -17.62 -8.06 -22.04
C ARG A 209 -17.07 -6.69 -21.69
N LEU A 210 -17.98 -5.76 -21.42
CA LEU A 210 -17.61 -4.49 -20.82
C LEU A 210 -17.27 -4.70 -19.33
N ALA A 211 -16.25 -3.98 -18.86
CA ALA A 211 -15.91 -3.99 -17.44
C ALA A 211 -17.07 -3.45 -16.61
N SER A 212 -17.35 -4.13 -15.49
CA SER A 212 -18.37 -3.74 -14.52
C SER A 212 -17.77 -3.31 -13.17
N GLU A 213 -16.47 -3.18 -13.12
CA GLU A 213 -15.69 -2.69 -11.98
C GLU A 213 -14.58 -1.75 -12.48
N HIS A 214 -14.34 -0.68 -11.74
CA HIS A 214 -13.36 0.35 -12.11
C HIS A 214 -12.70 0.85 -10.83
N ALA A 215 -11.46 0.44 -10.62
CA ALA A 215 -10.73 0.75 -9.42
C ALA A 215 -10.32 2.22 -9.33
N LEU A 216 -10.19 2.72 -8.10
CA LEU A 216 -9.68 4.05 -7.77
C LEU A 216 -8.65 3.95 -6.64
N ILE A 217 -7.70 4.89 -6.64
CA ILE A 217 -6.77 5.12 -5.54
C ILE A 217 -6.85 6.57 -5.08
N ASP A 218 -6.85 6.80 -3.75
CA ASP A 218 -6.71 8.11 -3.10
C ASP A 218 -5.58 7.98 -2.08
N ASP A 219 -4.47 8.67 -2.29
CA ASP A 219 -3.31 8.65 -1.38
C ASP A 219 -2.92 10.03 -0.84
N ASN A 220 -3.67 11.06 -1.22
CA ASN A 220 -3.46 12.44 -0.79
C ASN A 220 -4.52 12.94 0.21
N GLY A 221 -5.59 12.17 0.41
CA GLY A 221 -6.64 12.44 1.39
C GLY A 221 -7.66 13.50 0.96
N ASP A 222 -7.84 13.71 -0.35
CA ASP A 222 -8.72 14.75 -0.89
C ASP A 222 -10.10 14.24 -1.33
N GLN A 223 -10.38 12.95 -1.14
CA GLN A 223 -11.61 12.24 -1.49
C GLN A 223 -11.84 12.13 -3.01
N PHE A 224 -10.84 12.40 -3.81
CA PHE A 224 -10.90 12.31 -5.25
C PHE A 224 -9.98 11.20 -5.74
N GLY A 225 -10.54 10.01 -5.98
CA GLY A 225 -9.73 8.88 -6.42
C GLY A 225 -9.26 9.01 -7.87
N THR A 226 -7.98 8.72 -8.09
CA THR A 226 -7.36 8.68 -9.41
C THR A 226 -7.54 7.28 -10.03
N PRO A 227 -8.11 7.18 -11.26
CA PRO A 227 -8.28 5.90 -11.94
C PRO A 227 -6.98 5.45 -12.65
N PRO A 228 -6.80 4.13 -12.91
CA PRO A 228 -5.58 3.57 -13.50
C PRO A 228 -5.23 4.16 -14.88
N ASP A 229 -6.24 4.51 -15.69
CA ASP A 229 -6.06 5.07 -17.03
C ASP A 229 -5.46 6.49 -17.04
N TRP A 230 -5.20 7.07 -15.86
CA TRP A 230 -4.46 8.33 -15.73
C TRP A 230 -2.94 8.13 -15.69
N PHE A 231 -2.49 6.90 -15.57
CA PHE A 231 -1.08 6.58 -15.47
C PHE A 231 -0.51 6.06 -16.80
N ARG A 232 0.79 6.26 -16.99
CA ARG A 232 1.61 5.61 -18.00
C ARG A 232 2.87 5.08 -17.31
N GLY A 233 2.99 3.76 -17.19
CA GLY A 233 3.84 3.17 -16.17
C GLY A 233 3.40 3.71 -14.81
N VAL A 234 4.31 4.03 -13.92
CA VAL A 234 4.02 4.59 -12.59
C VAL A 234 3.76 6.10 -12.59
N ARG A 235 3.75 6.77 -13.75
CA ARG A 235 3.62 8.23 -13.86
C ARG A 235 2.23 8.65 -14.23
N VAL A 236 1.69 9.63 -13.50
CA VAL A 236 0.46 10.32 -13.88
C VAL A 236 0.68 11.17 -15.12
N THR A 237 -0.22 11.04 -16.09
CA THR A 237 -0.17 11.77 -17.38
C THR A 237 -1.40 12.62 -17.63
N LYS A 238 -2.43 12.52 -16.79
CA LYS A 238 -3.67 13.31 -16.87
C LYS A 238 -3.82 14.18 -15.62
N GLN A 239 -4.64 15.20 -15.72
CA GLN A 239 -4.97 16.11 -14.63
C GLN A 239 -6.48 16.22 -14.45
N SER A 240 -6.92 16.46 -13.23
CA SER A 240 -8.30 16.77 -12.93
C SER A 240 -8.69 18.11 -13.55
N LYS A 241 -9.93 18.18 -14.07
CA LYS A 241 -10.50 19.43 -14.58
C LYS A 241 -10.64 20.50 -13.49
N ASP A 242 -10.78 20.07 -12.24
CA ASP A 242 -10.98 20.93 -11.08
C ASP A 242 -9.65 21.32 -10.42
N GLY A 243 -8.52 20.94 -11.02
CA GLY A 243 -7.18 21.27 -10.52
C GLY A 243 -6.76 20.49 -9.27
N LYS A 244 -7.51 19.43 -8.91
CA LYS A 244 -7.09 18.52 -7.83
C LYS A 244 -5.83 17.77 -8.23
N GLU A 245 -4.96 17.57 -7.25
CA GLU A 245 -3.74 16.78 -7.43
C GLU A 245 -4.11 15.31 -7.65
N PRO A 246 -3.53 14.65 -8.65
CA PRO A 246 -3.70 13.22 -8.83
C PRO A 246 -2.92 12.46 -7.76
N ASP A 247 -3.38 11.25 -7.47
CA ASP A 247 -2.79 10.31 -6.52
C ASP A 247 -1.68 9.46 -7.14
N GLY A 248 -1.07 8.61 -6.32
CA GLY A 248 -0.13 7.57 -6.69
C GLY A 248 1.28 7.79 -6.16
N PHE A 249 1.66 9.01 -5.81
CA PHE A 249 3.02 9.29 -5.36
C PHE A 249 3.35 8.56 -4.03
N ARG A 250 2.49 8.68 -3.02
CA ARG A 250 2.71 8.02 -1.72
C ARG A 250 2.57 6.50 -1.82
N ALA A 251 1.62 6.04 -2.62
CA ALA A 251 1.44 4.62 -2.86
C ALA A 251 2.64 3.98 -3.58
N HIS A 252 3.36 4.74 -4.41
CA HIS A 252 4.58 4.27 -5.06
C HIS A 252 5.76 4.08 -4.09
N GLN A 253 5.79 4.80 -2.97
CA GLN A 253 6.84 4.69 -1.96
C GLN A 253 6.66 3.49 -0.99
N ILE A 254 5.55 2.77 -1.06
CA ILE A 254 5.21 1.71 -0.11
C ILE A 254 5.17 0.36 -0.84
N ALA A 255 6.01 -0.56 -0.40
CA ALA A 255 5.97 -1.96 -0.80
C ALA A 255 5.77 -2.85 0.44
N LEU A 256 4.87 -3.85 0.36
CA LEU A 256 4.69 -4.83 1.43
C LEU A 256 5.88 -5.80 1.48
N ILE A 257 6.33 -6.24 0.31
CA ILE A 257 7.48 -7.12 0.15
C ILE A 257 8.64 -6.28 -0.39
N PRO A 258 9.57 -5.83 0.48
CA PRO A 258 10.68 -4.99 0.07
C PRO A 258 11.72 -5.77 -0.73
N SER A 259 12.36 -5.11 -1.71
CA SER A 259 13.49 -5.67 -2.46
C SER A 259 14.68 -5.98 -1.55
N ALA A 260 15.63 -6.76 -2.06
CA ALA A 260 16.88 -7.05 -1.33
C ALA A 260 17.66 -5.77 -0.99
N GLN A 261 17.61 -4.78 -1.89
CA GLN A 261 18.27 -3.50 -1.68
C GLN A 261 17.55 -2.65 -0.64
N GLU A 262 16.23 -2.63 -0.66
CA GLU A 262 15.40 -1.90 0.31
C GLU A 262 15.57 -2.44 1.75
N LYS A 263 15.78 -3.76 1.89
CA LYS A 263 16.06 -4.39 3.19
C LYS A 263 17.36 -3.93 3.83
N LEU A 264 18.31 -3.41 3.05
CA LEU A 264 19.59 -2.90 3.55
C LEU A 264 19.50 -1.47 4.10
N LEU A 265 18.44 -0.73 3.79
CA LEU A 265 18.26 0.64 4.25
C LEU A 265 17.79 0.69 5.71
N THR A 266 18.34 1.63 6.49
CA THR A 266 17.80 1.95 7.81
C THR A 266 16.48 2.73 7.69
N ALA A 267 15.74 2.85 8.79
CA ALA A 267 14.51 3.64 8.83
C ALA A 267 14.77 5.14 8.50
N GLU A 268 15.88 5.67 8.98
CA GLU A 268 16.31 7.05 8.69
C GLU A 268 16.64 7.23 7.21
N GLN A 269 17.32 6.27 6.59
CA GLN A 269 17.66 6.30 5.16
C GLN A 269 16.40 6.22 4.29
N ARG A 270 15.42 5.40 4.66
CA ARG A 270 14.11 5.36 3.96
C ARG A 270 13.39 6.69 4.07
N THR A 271 13.34 7.27 5.26
CA THR A 271 12.71 8.58 5.48
C THR A 271 13.40 9.68 4.65
N GLU A 272 14.74 9.67 4.59
CA GLU A 272 15.49 10.63 3.77
C GLU A 272 15.25 10.42 2.27
N ARG A 273 15.23 9.17 1.80
CA ARG A 273 14.88 8.81 0.43
C ARG A 273 13.50 9.33 0.05
N ASP A 274 12.49 9.03 0.86
CA ASP A 274 11.09 9.43 0.60
C ASP A 274 10.96 10.96 0.50
N ALA A 275 11.67 11.70 1.35
CA ALA A 275 11.72 13.16 1.29
C ALA A 275 12.40 13.66 0.01
N LEU A 276 13.51 13.06 -0.41
CA LEU A 276 14.22 13.43 -1.63
C LEU A 276 13.40 13.12 -2.90
N GLU A 277 12.66 12.03 -2.91
CA GLU A 277 11.72 11.69 -3.99
C GLU A 277 10.56 12.69 -4.06
N ALA A 278 10.02 13.11 -2.91
CA ALA A 278 9.03 14.18 -2.85
C ALA A 278 9.58 15.50 -3.40
N ASP A 279 10.83 15.85 -3.09
CA ASP A 279 11.49 17.03 -3.65
C ASP A 279 11.64 16.94 -5.17
N ILE A 280 11.93 15.75 -5.73
CA ILE A 280 11.97 15.55 -7.19
C ILE A 280 10.58 15.78 -7.79
N GLU A 281 9.53 15.30 -7.16
CA GLU A 281 8.15 15.47 -7.67
C GLU A 281 7.74 16.94 -7.66
N VAL A 282 8.06 17.68 -6.59
CA VAL A 282 7.86 19.13 -6.52
C VAL A 282 8.68 19.86 -7.60
N LEU A 283 9.93 19.47 -7.81
CA LEU A 283 10.80 20.05 -8.83
C LEU A 283 10.25 19.80 -10.24
N ARG A 284 9.75 18.60 -10.54
CA ARG A 284 9.13 18.24 -11.82
C ARG A 284 7.94 19.11 -12.16
N LYS A 285 7.06 19.39 -11.19
CA LYS A 285 5.90 20.28 -11.35
C LYS A 285 6.29 21.71 -11.70
N ARG A 286 7.52 22.11 -11.33
CA ARG A 286 8.06 23.46 -11.59
C ARG A 286 8.93 23.55 -12.84
N LYS A 287 9.12 22.44 -13.59
CA LYS A 287 10.05 22.38 -14.73
C LYS A 287 9.83 23.52 -15.73
N ASP A 288 8.58 23.78 -16.11
CA ASP A 288 8.25 24.79 -17.12
C ASP A 288 8.34 26.24 -16.59
N THR A 289 8.51 26.41 -15.28
CA THR A 289 8.62 27.72 -14.62
C THR A 289 10.04 28.09 -14.19
N LEU A 290 10.96 27.12 -14.23
CA LEU A 290 12.36 27.29 -13.87
C LEU A 290 13.23 27.48 -15.11
N GLU A 291 14.33 28.22 -14.96
CA GLU A 291 15.40 28.21 -15.95
C GLU A 291 16.01 26.80 -16.04
N GLU A 292 16.23 26.33 -17.26
CA GLU A 292 16.67 24.94 -17.53
C GLU A 292 17.94 24.57 -16.74
N ALA A 293 18.92 25.48 -16.69
CA ALA A 293 20.16 25.26 -15.96
C ALA A 293 19.92 25.07 -14.45
N ILE A 294 19.04 25.88 -13.86
CA ILE A 294 18.68 25.78 -12.43
C ILE A 294 17.92 24.47 -12.16
N TYR A 295 17.02 24.10 -13.06
CA TYR A 295 16.29 22.83 -12.92
C TYR A 295 17.22 21.65 -12.83
N TYR A 296 18.19 21.53 -13.77
CA TYR A 296 19.12 20.41 -13.78
C TYR A 296 20.15 20.47 -12.65
N GLU A 297 20.60 21.63 -12.21
CA GLU A 297 21.49 21.79 -11.04
C GLU A 297 20.81 21.26 -9.77
N VAL A 298 19.55 21.63 -9.53
CA VAL A 298 18.79 21.15 -8.37
C VAL A 298 18.52 19.64 -8.47
N LEU A 299 18.15 19.16 -9.65
CA LEU A 299 17.91 17.72 -9.89
C LEU A 299 19.18 16.90 -9.63
N GLU A 300 20.34 17.34 -10.12
CA GLU A 300 21.62 16.68 -9.90
C GLU A 300 21.97 16.61 -8.40
N ALA A 301 21.74 17.69 -7.68
CA ALA A 301 21.99 17.73 -6.23
C ALA A 301 21.10 16.70 -5.46
N ILE A 302 19.82 16.59 -5.83
CA ILE A 302 18.90 15.62 -5.20
C ILE A 302 19.31 14.18 -5.58
N LEU A 303 19.57 13.92 -6.86
CA LEU A 303 20.00 12.60 -7.33
C LEU A 303 21.33 12.16 -6.72
N GLY A 304 22.24 13.12 -6.47
CA GLY A 304 23.50 12.86 -5.77
C GLY A 304 23.29 12.38 -4.34
N LYS A 305 22.33 12.95 -3.62
CA LYS A 305 21.95 12.50 -2.26
C LYS A 305 21.30 11.12 -2.30
N LEU A 306 20.36 10.88 -3.21
CA LEU A 306 19.76 9.55 -3.41
C LEU A 306 20.82 8.49 -3.74
N SER A 307 21.77 8.83 -4.62
CA SER A 307 22.87 7.93 -4.94
C SER A 307 23.71 7.57 -3.70
N ASN A 308 23.91 8.48 -2.77
CA ASN A 308 24.66 8.19 -1.53
C ASN A 308 23.89 7.30 -0.56
N ILE A 309 22.55 7.32 -0.58
CA ILE A 309 21.72 6.42 0.22
C ILE A 309 21.88 4.97 -0.29
N TYR A 310 21.77 4.77 -1.59
CA TYR A 310 21.83 3.43 -2.20
C TYR A 310 23.24 2.91 -2.44
N PHE A 311 24.20 3.81 -2.66
CA PHE A 311 25.59 3.51 -2.98
C PHE A 311 26.53 4.36 -2.13
N PRO A 312 26.55 4.15 -0.78
CA PRO A 312 27.41 4.92 0.10
C PRO A 312 28.89 4.75 -0.26
N LYS A 313 29.65 5.84 -0.16
CA LYS A 313 31.09 5.85 -0.46
C LYS A 313 31.90 6.22 0.79
N ASP A 314 33.08 5.63 0.91
CA ASP A 314 34.05 6.01 1.92
C ASP A 314 34.74 7.37 1.61
N GLU A 315 35.62 7.84 2.50
CA GLU A 315 36.34 9.10 2.32
C GLU A 315 37.26 9.10 1.08
N ASP A 316 37.64 7.93 0.59
CA ASP A 316 38.47 7.73 -0.61
C ASP A 316 37.63 7.61 -1.89
N GLY A 317 36.27 7.61 -1.78
CA GLY A 317 35.32 7.51 -2.88
C GLY A 317 35.02 6.09 -3.35
N ASN A 318 35.44 5.05 -2.61
CA ASN A 318 35.09 3.66 -2.91
C ASN A 318 33.70 3.34 -2.36
N LEU A 319 32.98 2.46 -3.04
CA LEU A 319 31.68 1.99 -2.57
C LEU A 319 31.87 1.22 -1.25
N ILE A 320 31.04 1.55 -0.28
CA ILE A 320 30.93 0.79 0.97
C ILE A 320 29.97 -0.37 0.68
N GLU A 321 30.49 -1.60 0.65
CA GLU A 321 29.62 -2.77 0.51
C GLU A 321 28.73 -2.89 1.75
N PRO A 322 27.43 -3.10 1.60
CA PRO A 322 26.54 -3.32 2.74
C PRO A 322 26.97 -4.60 3.46
N ILE A 323 26.99 -4.55 4.78
CA ILE A 323 27.27 -5.73 5.62
C ILE A 323 26.03 -6.64 5.51
N VAL A 324 26.10 -7.61 4.63
CA VAL A 324 25.11 -8.71 4.59
C VAL A 324 25.48 -9.65 5.74
N GLU A 325 24.72 -9.59 6.83
CA GLU A 325 24.85 -10.64 7.85
C GLU A 325 24.46 -11.97 7.18
N SER A 326 25.44 -12.86 7.09
CA SER A 326 25.19 -14.22 6.63
C SER A 326 24.29 -14.89 7.67
N ASP A 327 23.07 -15.23 7.28
CA ASP A 327 22.19 -16.10 8.06
C ASP A 327 23.01 -17.31 8.51
N GLY A 328 23.27 -17.35 9.84
CA GLY A 328 23.95 -18.47 10.45
C GLY A 328 23.13 -19.74 10.28
N SER A 329 23.63 -20.63 9.46
CA SER A 329 23.14 -22.01 9.26
C SER A 329 23.05 -22.80 10.56
#